data_0b3811c6809a7945f54587ff72a64bb7
#
_entry.id   0b3811c6809a7945f54587ff72a64bb7
#
_cell.length_a   1.000
_cell.length_b   1.000
_cell.length_c   1.000
_cell.angle_alpha   90.00
_cell.angle_beta   90.00
_cell.angle_gamma   90.00
#
_symmetry.space_group_name_H-M   'P 1'
#
loop_
_entity.id
_entity.type
_entity.pdbx_description
1 polymer ?
#
loop_
_entity_poly.entity_id
_entity_poly.type
_entity_poly.pdbx_seq_one_letter_code
_entity_poly.pdbx_strand_id
1 'polypeptide(L)'
;MGAATVAVTDATFDTEVRQSAIPVVVDFWAEWCGPCRMIGPALEELATQYAGKVKIVKVNVDENPDSPATLGVRGIPALFMFKDGQVVSNKVGAAPKAALENWIKSAI
;
A
#
# COMPACT_ATOMS: atom_id res chain seq x y z
N MET A 1 2.12 16.45 -2.46
CA MET A 1 2.82 15.66 -3.45
C MET A 1 3.47 14.43 -2.83
N GLY A 2 3.08 13.28 -3.29
CA GLY A 2 3.58 12.04 -2.74
C GLY A 2 4.97 11.70 -3.26
N ALA A 3 6.00 12.23 -2.63
CA ALA A 3 7.37 12.01 -3.05
C ALA A 3 7.97 10.71 -2.50
N ALA A 4 7.48 10.22 -1.37
CA ALA A 4 8.03 9.02 -0.72
C ALA A 4 7.27 7.75 -1.07
N THR A 5 5.96 7.84 -1.34
CA THR A 5 5.20 6.71 -1.87
C THR A 5 5.40 6.62 -3.38
N VAL A 6 5.29 5.41 -3.92
CA VAL A 6 5.53 5.15 -5.34
C VAL A 6 4.23 4.69 -5.99
N ALA A 7 3.85 5.32 -7.11
CA ALA A 7 2.71 4.87 -7.90
C ALA A 7 3.10 3.59 -8.66
N VAL A 8 2.27 2.55 -8.54
CA VAL A 8 2.51 1.26 -9.17
C VAL A 8 1.31 0.91 -10.05
N THR A 9 1.57 0.37 -11.21
CA THR A 9 0.54 -0.05 -12.16
C THR A 9 0.47 -1.58 -12.22
N ASP A 10 -0.56 -2.11 -12.89
CA ASP A 10 -0.64 -3.54 -13.13
C ASP A 10 0.60 -4.05 -13.87
N ALA A 11 1.15 -3.24 -14.78
CA ALA A 11 2.35 -3.62 -15.54
C ALA A 11 3.61 -3.67 -14.68
N THR A 12 3.69 -2.86 -13.61
CA THR A 12 4.89 -2.80 -12.77
C THR A 12 4.71 -3.51 -11.43
N PHE A 13 3.53 -4.05 -11.16
CA PHE A 13 3.21 -4.63 -9.86
C PHE A 13 4.18 -5.76 -9.47
N ASP A 14 4.43 -6.68 -10.38
CA ASP A 14 5.32 -7.81 -10.07
C ASP A 14 6.73 -7.32 -9.73
N THR A 15 7.30 -6.45 -10.55
CA THR A 15 8.65 -5.94 -10.35
C THR A 15 8.76 -5.12 -9.06
N GLU A 16 7.81 -4.20 -8.83
CA GLU A 16 7.89 -3.26 -7.73
C GLU A 16 7.48 -3.88 -6.39
N VAL A 17 6.59 -4.86 -6.40
CA VAL A 17 6.02 -5.44 -5.19
C VAL A 17 6.57 -6.83 -4.91
N ARG A 18 6.33 -7.78 -5.84
CA ARG A 18 6.67 -9.19 -5.59
C ARG A 18 8.18 -9.45 -5.60
N GLN A 19 8.92 -8.70 -6.39
CA GLN A 19 10.37 -8.85 -6.50
C GLN A 19 11.15 -7.90 -5.60
N SER A 20 10.47 -7.14 -4.75
CA SER A 20 11.14 -6.20 -3.86
C SER A 20 12.00 -6.92 -2.84
N ALA A 21 13.21 -6.39 -2.60
CA ALA A 21 14.13 -6.91 -1.61
C ALA A 21 13.73 -6.56 -0.17
N ILE A 22 12.84 -5.58 0.00
CA ILE A 22 12.35 -5.16 1.32
C ILE A 22 10.82 -5.29 1.35
N PRO A 23 10.21 -5.34 2.55
CA PRO A 23 8.75 -5.41 2.67
C PRO A 23 8.07 -4.24 1.96
N VAL A 24 6.89 -4.50 1.39
CA VAL A 24 6.13 -3.51 0.64
C VAL A 24 4.70 -3.42 1.17
N VAL A 25 4.26 -2.22 1.48
CA VAL A 25 2.86 -1.92 1.73
C VAL A 25 2.23 -1.48 0.41
N VAL A 26 1.17 -2.17 0.00
CA VAL A 26 0.40 -1.79 -1.19
C VAL A 26 -0.90 -1.16 -0.73
N ASP A 27 -1.12 0.10 -1.13
CA ASP A 27 -2.34 0.84 -0.84
C ASP A 27 -3.20 0.88 -2.09
N PHE A 28 -4.30 0.11 -2.08
CA PHE A 28 -5.29 0.15 -3.17
C PHE A 28 -6.28 1.27 -2.87
N TRP A 29 -6.40 2.22 -3.79
CA TRP A 29 -7.15 3.46 -3.58
C TRP A 29 -7.84 3.94 -4.86
N ALA A 30 -8.70 4.94 -4.73
CA ALA A 30 -9.31 5.63 -5.87
C ALA A 30 -9.52 7.10 -5.54
N GLU A 31 -9.59 7.93 -6.56
CA GLU A 31 -9.77 9.38 -6.42
C GLU A 31 -11.07 9.73 -5.68
N TRP A 32 -12.14 8.99 -5.98
CA TRP A 32 -13.46 9.23 -5.39
C TRP A 32 -13.59 8.74 -3.96
N CYS A 33 -12.61 8.03 -3.46
CA CYS A 33 -12.68 7.39 -2.14
C CYS A 33 -12.17 8.36 -1.07
N GLY A 34 -13.10 8.94 -0.29
CA GLY A 34 -12.78 9.87 0.79
C GLY A 34 -11.85 9.26 1.83
N PRO A 35 -12.17 8.08 2.39
CA PRO A 35 -11.28 7.42 3.37
C PRO A 35 -9.88 7.14 2.83
N CYS A 36 -9.75 6.81 1.53
CA CYS A 36 -8.44 6.62 0.91
C CYS A 36 -7.61 7.90 0.96
N ARG A 37 -8.26 9.02 0.67
CA ARG A 37 -7.61 10.32 0.66
C ARG A 37 -7.23 10.77 2.07
N MET A 38 -8.00 10.36 3.06
CA MET A 38 -7.72 10.71 4.46
C MET A 38 -6.42 10.08 4.96
N ILE A 39 -6.10 8.85 4.54
CA ILE A 39 -4.89 8.17 5.00
C ILE A 39 -3.65 8.49 4.15
N GLY A 40 -3.83 9.14 3.00
CA GLY A 40 -2.74 9.48 2.10
C GLY A 40 -1.57 10.19 2.78
N PRO A 41 -1.82 11.31 3.48
CA PRO A 41 -0.73 12.02 4.17
C PRO A 41 0.00 11.18 5.20
N ALA A 42 -0.73 10.35 5.97
CA ALA A 42 -0.11 9.47 6.96
C ALA A 42 0.80 8.44 6.31
N LEU A 43 0.35 7.85 5.20
CA LEU A 43 1.17 6.88 4.46
C LEU A 43 2.41 7.53 3.87
N GLU A 44 2.30 8.78 3.40
CA GLU A 44 3.44 9.52 2.89
C GLU A 44 4.48 9.77 3.98
N GLU A 45 4.03 10.16 5.18
CA GLU A 45 4.92 10.35 6.32
C GLU A 45 5.60 9.04 6.72
N LEU A 46 4.83 7.95 6.77
CA LEU A 46 5.38 6.63 7.13
C LEU A 46 6.36 6.14 6.08
N ALA A 47 6.11 6.40 4.80
CA ALA A 47 7.03 6.03 3.73
C ALA A 47 8.38 6.73 3.90
N THR A 48 8.37 8.00 4.32
CA THR A 48 9.59 8.74 4.61
C THR A 48 10.27 8.20 5.87
N GLN A 49 9.48 7.98 6.91
CA GLN A 49 9.98 7.55 8.22
C GLN A 49 10.64 6.17 8.17
N TYR A 50 10.10 5.28 7.35
CA TYR A 50 10.58 3.91 7.21
C TYR A 50 11.36 3.65 5.92
N ALA A 51 11.83 4.70 5.26
CA ALA A 51 12.60 4.58 4.03
C ALA A 51 13.76 3.60 4.21
N GLY A 52 13.91 2.68 3.27
CA GLY A 52 14.93 1.65 3.33
C GLY A 52 14.53 0.40 4.13
N LYS A 53 13.50 0.50 4.97
CA LYS A 53 13.00 -0.64 5.78
C LYS A 53 11.70 -1.19 5.25
N VAL A 54 10.83 -0.33 4.77
CA VAL A 54 9.58 -0.70 4.12
C VAL A 54 9.32 0.28 2.98
N LYS A 55 8.79 -0.25 1.89
CA LYS A 55 8.41 0.55 0.72
C LYS A 55 6.89 0.66 0.71
N ILE A 56 6.35 1.85 0.48
CA ILE A 56 4.92 2.04 0.38
C ILE A 56 4.58 2.44 -1.05
N VAL A 57 3.74 1.63 -1.70
CA VAL A 57 3.29 1.88 -3.07
C VAL A 57 1.79 2.09 -3.09
N LYS A 58 1.32 2.79 -4.11
CA LYS A 58 -0.10 3.10 -4.29
C LYS A 58 -0.56 2.59 -5.64
N VAL A 59 -1.69 1.88 -5.65
CA VAL A 59 -2.30 1.36 -6.87
C VAL A 59 -3.71 1.94 -6.99
N ASN A 60 -3.95 2.74 -8.03
CA ASN A 60 -5.27 3.28 -8.33
C ASN A 60 -6.10 2.16 -8.97
N VAL A 61 -7.16 1.72 -8.29
CA VAL A 61 -7.95 0.57 -8.73
C VAL A 61 -8.76 0.84 -9.99
N ASP A 62 -9.09 2.09 -10.27
CA ASP A 62 -9.84 2.44 -11.48
C ASP A 62 -8.98 2.31 -12.73
N GLU A 63 -7.68 2.57 -12.60
CA GLU A 63 -6.73 2.48 -13.71
C GLU A 63 -6.03 1.13 -13.77
N ASN A 64 -6.05 0.37 -12.70
CA ASN A 64 -5.31 -0.87 -12.56
C ASN A 64 -6.19 -1.95 -11.93
N PRO A 65 -7.10 -2.54 -12.72
CA PRO A 65 -8.08 -3.49 -12.18
C PRO A 65 -7.53 -4.89 -11.90
N ASP A 66 -6.40 -5.25 -12.49
CA ASP A 66 -5.91 -6.65 -12.43
C ASP A 66 -5.34 -7.03 -11.07
N SER A 67 -4.43 -6.21 -10.53
CA SER A 67 -3.81 -6.55 -9.24
C SER A 67 -4.81 -6.57 -8.09
N PRO A 68 -5.74 -5.60 -7.95
CA PRO A 68 -6.73 -5.71 -6.88
C PRO A 68 -7.66 -6.91 -7.06
N ALA A 69 -8.03 -7.26 -8.29
CA ALA A 69 -8.86 -8.44 -8.55
C ALA A 69 -8.13 -9.72 -8.14
N THR A 70 -6.86 -9.83 -8.47
CA THR A 70 -6.04 -10.99 -8.13
C THR A 70 -5.96 -11.17 -6.61
N LEU A 71 -5.90 -10.09 -5.86
CA LEU A 71 -5.80 -10.13 -4.39
C LEU A 71 -7.15 -10.16 -3.69
N GLY A 72 -8.25 -10.16 -4.44
CA GLY A 72 -9.59 -10.25 -3.87
C GLY A 72 -10.05 -8.98 -3.18
N VAL A 73 -9.59 -7.82 -3.61
CA VAL A 73 -9.97 -6.54 -3.02
C VAL A 73 -11.45 -6.26 -3.30
N ARG A 74 -12.23 -6.03 -2.25
CA ARG A 74 -13.66 -5.72 -2.35
C ARG A 74 -14.02 -4.35 -1.82
N GLY A 75 -13.18 -3.78 -0.99
CA GLY A 75 -13.41 -2.45 -0.41
C GLY A 75 -12.10 -1.71 -0.34
N ILE A 76 -12.16 -0.39 -0.42
CA ILE A 76 -10.99 0.47 -0.36
C ILE A 76 -11.18 1.55 0.70
N PRO A 77 -10.10 2.02 1.34
CA PRO A 77 -8.72 1.61 1.09
C PRO A 77 -8.45 0.18 1.55
N ALA A 78 -7.63 -0.53 0.81
CA ALA A 78 -7.19 -1.87 1.19
C ALA A 78 -5.67 -1.88 1.19
N LEU A 79 -5.08 -2.22 2.32
CA LEU A 79 -3.64 -2.26 2.48
C LEU A 79 -3.17 -3.71 2.58
N PHE A 80 -2.15 -4.05 1.82
CA PHE A 80 -1.54 -5.37 1.86
C PHE A 80 -0.07 -5.23 2.19
N MET A 81 0.43 -6.07 3.09
CA MET A 81 1.86 -6.14 3.37
C MET A 81 2.43 -7.34 2.64
N PHE A 82 3.39 -7.09 1.76
CA PHE A 82 4.16 -8.13 1.07
C PHE A 82 5.54 -8.24 1.71
N LYS A 83 5.99 -9.47 1.88
CA LYS A 83 7.33 -9.75 2.37
C LYS A 83 7.84 -10.97 1.61
N ASP A 84 9.00 -10.82 0.96
CA ASP A 84 9.57 -11.87 0.12
C ASP A 84 8.59 -12.37 -0.96
N GLY A 85 7.82 -11.44 -1.54
CA GLY A 85 6.85 -11.73 -2.59
C GLY A 85 5.53 -12.33 -2.12
N GLN A 86 5.34 -12.48 -0.81
CA GLN A 86 4.14 -13.10 -0.24
C GLN A 86 3.36 -12.11 0.59
N VAL A 87 2.03 -12.20 0.55
CA VAL A 87 1.16 -11.42 1.43
C VAL A 87 1.29 -11.99 2.85
N VAL A 88 1.70 -11.16 3.80
CA VAL A 88 1.83 -11.57 5.20
C VAL A 88 0.77 -10.93 6.10
N SER A 89 0.12 -9.86 5.65
CA SER A 89 -0.93 -9.19 6.42
C SER A 89 -1.75 -8.30 5.50
N ASN A 90 -2.99 -8.01 5.90
CA ASN A 90 -3.79 -7.00 5.21
C ASN A 90 -4.64 -6.22 6.22
N LYS A 91 -5.11 -5.05 5.78
CA LYS A 91 -5.92 -4.17 6.59
C LYS A 91 -6.86 -3.42 5.67
N VAL A 92 -8.17 -3.45 5.95
CA VAL A 92 -9.17 -2.78 5.15
C VAL A 92 -9.73 -1.58 5.94
N GLY A 93 -9.93 -0.47 5.25
CA GLY A 93 -10.50 0.73 5.83
C GLY A 93 -9.44 1.70 6.32
N ALA A 94 -9.89 2.95 6.59
CA ALA A 94 -9.01 4.00 7.09
C ALA A 94 -8.72 3.79 8.57
N ALA A 95 -7.56 4.27 8.99
CA ALA A 95 -7.13 4.22 10.39
C ALA A 95 -6.21 5.40 10.67
N PRO A 96 -6.10 5.82 11.95
CA PRO A 96 -5.15 6.88 12.32
C PRO A 96 -3.70 6.44 12.04
N LYS A 97 -2.82 7.41 11.85
CA LYS A 97 -1.41 7.17 11.56
C LYS A 97 -0.78 6.19 12.56
N ALA A 98 -1.06 6.34 13.85
CA ALA A 98 -0.49 5.46 14.88
C ALA A 98 -0.90 4.00 14.67
N ALA A 99 -2.15 3.76 14.29
CA ALA A 99 -2.63 2.41 14.03
C ALA A 99 -1.99 1.84 12.76
N LEU A 100 -1.84 2.66 11.72
CA LEU A 100 -1.15 2.25 10.49
C LEU A 100 0.30 1.91 10.78
N GLU A 101 0.96 2.72 11.57
CA GLU A 101 2.36 2.48 11.95
C GLU A 101 2.50 1.19 12.75
N ASN A 102 1.63 0.96 13.72
CA ASN A 102 1.66 -0.27 14.52
C ASN A 102 1.45 -1.50 13.64
N TRP A 103 0.54 -1.41 12.67
CA TRP A 103 0.31 -2.50 11.73
C TRP A 103 1.56 -2.78 10.88
N ILE A 104 2.21 -1.73 10.39
CA ILE A 104 3.47 -1.88 9.62
C ILE A 104 4.53 -2.56 10.48
N LYS A 105 4.73 -2.08 11.71
CA LYS A 105 5.75 -2.62 12.61
C LYS A 105 5.51 -4.09 12.95
N SER A 106 4.26 -4.50 13.03
CA SER A 106 3.94 -5.88 13.37
C SER A 106 4.27 -6.86 12.25
N ALA A 107 4.47 -6.38 11.03
CA ALA A 107 4.68 -7.24 9.86
C ALA A 107 6.12 -7.19 9.33
N ILE A 108 6.95 -6.32 9.87
CA ILE A 108 8.35 -6.18 9.38
C ILE A 108 9.39 -6.63 10.39
#